data_0740fb4a0b4ed0cf17fea77f72a9d8ce
#
_entry.id   0740fb4a0b4ed0cf17fea77f72a9d8ce
#
_cell.length_a   1.000
_cell.length_b   1.000
_cell.length_c   1.000
_cell.angle_alpha   90.00
_cell.angle_beta   90.00
_cell.angle_gamma   90.00
#
_symmetry.space_group_name_H-M   'P 1'
#
loop_
_entity.id
_entity.type
_entity.pdbx_description
1 polymer ?
#
loop_
_entity_poly.entity_id
_entity_poly.type
_entity_poly.pdbx_seq_one_letter_code
_entity_poly.pdbx_strand_id
1 'polypeptide(L)'
;MTPVAFDLKRPLCRKSTLLGVVIMSDTKKLAIIATKGSLDWGYPPFILASTAAALGYEVEVFFTFYGLQLLKKKMDLQVSSLGNPGMPMPMPVPVLLQALPGMQKMMTVMMKQKMKAKGVASLEDLRDLCLEAEVRMIACQMTVDLFEMDTAEFIDGVEYAGAAAFFEFAGESDICLFI
;
A
#
# COMPACT_ATOMS: atom_id res chain seq x y z
N MET A 1 -3.21 -26.13 -35.26
CA MET A 1 -3.13 -24.95 -34.40
C MET A 1 -4.49 -24.27 -34.42
N THR A 2 -5.34 -24.61 -33.48
CA THR A 2 -6.69 -24.04 -33.34
C THR A 2 -6.63 -22.85 -32.37
N PRO A 3 -7.19 -21.69 -32.71
CA PRO A 3 -7.20 -20.54 -31.82
C PRO A 3 -8.17 -20.79 -30.66
N VAL A 4 -7.67 -20.61 -29.43
CA VAL A 4 -8.48 -20.64 -28.22
C VAL A 4 -9.34 -19.37 -28.19
N ALA A 5 -10.65 -19.54 -28.40
CA ALA A 5 -11.62 -18.47 -28.28
C ALA A 5 -11.74 -18.09 -26.79
N PHE A 6 -11.40 -16.84 -26.46
CA PHE A 6 -11.57 -16.26 -25.14
C PHE A 6 -13.06 -15.89 -24.98
N ASP A 7 -13.79 -16.67 -24.18
CA ASP A 7 -15.20 -16.43 -23.90
C ASP A 7 -15.36 -15.27 -22.91
N LEU A 8 -15.75 -14.11 -23.43
CA LEU A 8 -15.96 -12.85 -22.71
C LEU A 8 -17.32 -12.77 -21.97
N LYS A 9 -18.01 -13.88 -21.77
CA LYS A 9 -19.30 -13.92 -21.07
C LYS A 9 -19.22 -14.56 -19.70
N ARG A 10 -18.50 -13.95 -18.77
CA ARG A 10 -18.77 -14.17 -17.34
C ARG A 10 -19.71 -13.07 -16.87
N PRO A 11 -20.93 -13.39 -16.42
CA PRO A 11 -21.77 -12.38 -15.80
C PRO A 11 -21.19 -12.00 -14.44
N LEU A 12 -20.77 -10.75 -14.33
CA LEU A 12 -20.50 -10.03 -13.09
C LEU A 12 -21.86 -9.90 -12.36
N CYS A 13 -22.21 -10.85 -11.57
CA CYS A 13 -23.16 -10.79 -10.47
C CYS A 13 -23.87 -12.13 -10.30
N ARG A 14 -23.39 -12.93 -9.37
CA ARG A 14 -24.13 -14.13 -8.93
C ARG A 14 -25.13 -13.70 -7.87
N LYS A 15 -26.33 -13.32 -8.31
CA LYS A 15 -27.51 -13.18 -7.41
C LYS A 15 -27.98 -14.60 -7.06
N SER A 16 -27.66 -15.06 -5.86
CA SER A 16 -28.36 -16.21 -5.30
C SER A 16 -29.66 -15.76 -4.64
N THR A 17 -30.76 -15.92 -5.36
CA THR A 17 -32.11 -15.74 -4.82
C THR A 17 -32.52 -17.03 -4.11
N LEU A 18 -32.51 -17.02 -2.80
CA LEU A 18 -33.21 -18.00 -1.96
C LEU A 18 -34.05 -17.26 -0.94
N LEU A 19 -35.36 -17.37 -1.11
CA LEU A 19 -36.46 -17.00 -0.20
C LEU A 19 -36.29 -15.64 0.53
N GLY A 20 -36.81 -14.56 -0.08
CA GLY A 20 -37.49 -13.46 0.62
C GLY A 20 -36.77 -12.63 1.66
N VAL A 21 -35.48 -12.93 1.95
CA VAL A 21 -34.62 -12.09 2.81
C VAL A 21 -33.49 -11.55 1.93
N VAL A 22 -33.59 -10.30 1.55
CA VAL A 22 -32.48 -9.56 0.97
C VAL A 22 -31.48 -9.33 2.11
N ILE A 23 -30.57 -10.27 2.34
CA ILE A 23 -29.37 -10.00 3.10
C ILE A 23 -28.44 -9.23 2.17
N MET A 24 -28.62 -7.93 2.12
CA MET A 24 -27.67 -7.02 1.54
C MET A 24 -26.62 -6.73 2.59
N SER A 25 -25.52 -7.43 2.50
CA SER A 25 -24.23 -6.91 2.90
C SER A 25 -23.14 -7.85 2.34
N ASP A 26 -22.96 -7.84 1.03
CA ASP A 26 -21.64 -8.14 0.51
C ASP A 26 -20.78 -6.95 0.91
N THR A 27 -20.05 -7.08 2.01
CA THR A 27 -19.03 -6.11 2.41
C THR A 27 -18.04 -6.04 1.26
N LYS A 28 -17.89 -4.86 0.67
CA LYS A 28 -16.96 -4.67 -0.44
C LYS A 28 -15.53 -4.90 0.06
N LYS A 29 -14.71 -5.46 -0.81
CA LYS A 29 -13.33 -5.80 -0.50
C LYS A 29 -12.35 -5.00 -1.34
N LEU A 30 -11.29 -4.50 -0.71
CA LEU A 30 -10.19 -3.79 -1.35
C LEU A 30 -8.87 -4.50 -1.04
N ALA A 31 -8.17 -4.95 -2.08
CA ALA A 31 -6.81 -5.48 -1.99
C ALA A 31 -5.81 -4.46 -2.53
N ILE A 32 -4.74 -4.20 -1.80
CA ILE A 32 -3.66 -3.29 -2.20
C ILE A 32 -2.32 -4.03 -2.15
N ILE A 33 -1.49 -3.88 -3.19
CA ILE A 33 -0.10 -4.30 -3.18
C ILE A 33 0.77 -3.07 -3.06
N ALA A 34 1.57 -2.97 -1.98
CA ALA A 34 2.51 -1.88 -1.73
C ALA A 34 3.95 -2.37 -1.91
N THR A 35 4.67 -1.80 -2.88
CA THR A 35 6.01 -2.28 -3.26
C THR A 35 7.14 -1.33 -2.93
N LYS A 36 6.86 -0.05 -2.65
CA LYS A 36 7.85 1.00 -2.47
C LYS A 36 7.88 1.52 -1.04
N GLY A 37 9.10 1.71 -0.51
CA GLY A 37 9.34 2.11 0.86
C GLY A 37 9.87 3.54 1.01
N SER A 38 9.54 4.46 0.11
CA SER A 38 9.86 5.88 0.28
C SER A 38 8.71 6.66 0.90
N LEU A 39 9.01 7.84 1.46
CA LEU A 39 8.03 8.67 2.16
C LEU A 39 6.84 9.02 1.27
N ASP A 40 7.08 9.44 0.04
CA ASP A 40 6.05 9.84 -0.94
C ASP A 40 5.20 8.68 -1.42
N TRP A 41 5.77 7.49 -1.60
CA TRP A 41 5.05 6.30 -2.01
C TRP A 41 4.36 5.56 -0.86
N GLY A 42 4.71 5.86 0.38
CA GLY A 42 4.03 5.30 1.55
C GLY A 42 2.65 5.88 1.80
N TYR A 43 2.40 7.12 1.37
CA TYR A 43 1.11 7.78 1.58
C TYR A 43 -0.07 7.14 0.83
N PRO A 44 0.02 6.84 -0.49
CA PRO A 44 -1.10 6.30 -1.24
C PRO A 44 -1.72 5.04 -0.65
N PRO A 45 -0.98 3.98 -0.30
CA PRO A 45 -1.59 2.77 0.23
C PRO A 45 -2.33 3.02 1.55
N PHE A 46 -1.78 3.79 2.48
CA PHE A 46 -2.44 4.05 3.76
C PHE A 46 -3.64 4.98 3.64
N ILE A 47 -3.57 6.02 2.78
CA ILE A 47 -4.72 6.91 2.52
C ILE A 47 -5.87 6.11 1.92
N LEU A 48 -5.59 5.28 0.93
CA LEU A 48 -6.64 4.49 0.27
C LEU A 48 -7.21 3.42 1.20
N ALA A 49 -6.35 2.72 1.96
CA ALA A 49 -6.77 1.70 2.90
C ALA A 49 -7.64 2.28 4.01
N SER A 50 -7.19 3.35 4.69
CA SER A 50 -7.96 3.99 5.76
C SER A 50 -9.30 4.57 5.27
N THR A 51 -9.30 5.16 4.06
CA THR A 51 -10.53 5.70 3.46
C THR A 51 -11.51 4.58 3.12
N ALA A 52 -11.05 3.49 2.53
CA ALA A 52 -11.90 2.35 2.20
C ALA A 52 -12.47 1.69 3.47
N ALA A 53 -11.65 1.49 4.50
CA ALA A 53 -12.11 0.98 5.79
C ALA A 53 -13.17 1.89 6.42
N ALA A 54 -12.98 3.21 6.38
CA ALA A 54 -13.97 4.19 6.85
C ALA A 54 -15.30 4.14 6.06
N LEU A 55 -15.27 3.68 4.80
CA LEU A 55 -16.46 3.44 3.97
C LEU A 55 -17.07 2.04 4.19
N GLY A 56 -16.53 1.24 5.11
CA GLY A 56 -17.02 -0.10 5.44
C GLY A 56 -16.53 -1.21 4.51
N TYR A 57 -15.42 -0.99 3.80
CA TYR A 57 -14.75 -2.05 3.05
C TYR A 57 -13.93 -2.93 3.99
N GLU A 58 -13.87 -4.23 3.69
CA GLU A 58 -12.83 -5.09 4.19
C GLU A 58 -11.54 -4.82 3.37
N VAL A 59 -10.43 -4.51 4.05
CA VAL A 59 -9.22 -4.04 3.37
C VAL A 59 -8.03 -4.90 3.75
N GLU A 60 -7.28 -5.33 2.73
CA GLU A 60 -6.02 -6.02 2.89
C GLU A 60 -4.91 -5.31 2.12
N VAL A 61 -3.77 -5.09 2.76
CA VAL A 61 -2.57 -4.50 2.15
C VAL A 61 -1.42 -5.48 2.23
N PHE A 62 -0.94 -5.92 1.07
CA PHE A 62 0.21 -6.81 0.93
C PHE A 62 1.47 -6.00 0.66
N PHE A 63 2.38 -6.00 1.62
CA PHE A 63 3.65 -5.30 1.52
C PHE A 63 4.74 -6.24 1.01
N THR A 64 5.41 -5.87 -0.05
CA THR A 64 6.50 -6.66 -0.63
C THR A 64 7.69 -5.79 -1.00
N PHE A 65 8.87 -6.37 -1.14
CA PHE A 65 10.13 -5.69 -1.41
C PHE A 65 10.35 -4.49 -0.47
N TYR A 66 10.62 -3.31 -1.03
CA TYR A 66 10.88 -2.10 -0.23
C TYR A 66 9.64 -1.59 0.52
N GLY A 67 8.43 -2.01 0.14
CA GLY A 67 7.20 -1.70 0.86
C GLY A 67 7.21 -2.17 2.31
N LEU A 68 7.99 -3.20 2.66
CA LEU A 68 8.18 -3.66 4.04
C LEU A 68 8.74 -2.58 4.98
N GLN A 69 9.44 -1.57 4.45
CA GLN A 69 9.93 -0.45 5.27
C GLN A 69 8.78 0.34 5.92
N LEU A 70 7.58 0.29 5.33
CA LEU A 70 6.38 0.96 5.84
C LEU A 70 5.82 0.28 7.10
N LEU A 71 6.18 -0.97 7.33
CA LEU A 71 5.75 -1.75 8.50
C LEU A 71 6.70 -1.66 9.69
N LYS A 72 7.86 -1.02 9.54
CA LYS A 72 8.82 -0.90 10.65
C LYS A 72 8.29 0.00 11.76
N LYS A 73 8.56 -0.36 13.03
CA LYS A 73 8.26 0.46 14.22
C LYS A 73 8.85 1.86 14.11
N LYS A 74 10.07 1.94 13.59
CA LYS A 74 10.75 3.21 13.30
C LYS A 74 10.88 3.41 11.80
N MET A 75 10.07 4.31 11.26
CA MET A 75 10.13 4.68 9.84
C MET A 75 11.14 5.81 9.61
N ASP A 76 12.36 5.46 9.16
CA ASP A 76 13.35 6.44 8.68
C ASP A 76 13.25 6.55 7.15
N LEU A 77 12.08 6.95 6.66
CA LEU A 77 11.81 7.03 5.23
C LEU A 77 12.25 8.36 4.65
N GLN A 78 12.91 8.26 3.50
CA GLN A 78 13.29 9.41 2.70
C GLN A 78 12.34 9.53 1.49
N VAL A 79 12.22 10.73 0.94
CA VAL A 79 11.53 10.92 -0.35
C VAL A 79 12.26 10.14 -1.44
N SER A 80 11.56 9.72 -2.47
CA SER A 80 12.17 9.08 -3.63
C SER A 80 13.22 10.02 -4.26
N SER A 81 14.17 9.43 -5.01
CA SER A 81 15.29 10.19 -5.57
C SER A 81 14.81 11.37 -6.41
N LEU A 82 15.53 12.52 -6.30
CA LEU A 82 15.20 13.79 -6.96
C LEU A 82 15.15 13.73 -8.49
N GLY A 83 15.66 12.64 -9.08
CA GLY A 83 15.61 12.39 -10.53
C GLY A 83 14.33 11.72 -11.01
N ASN A 84 13.34 11.50 -10.15
CA ASN A 84 12.08 10.90 -10.54
C ASN A 84 11.29 11.88 -11.45
N PRO A 85 11.00 11.51 -12.73
CA PRO A 85 10.26 12.37 -13.66
C PRO A 85 8.85 12.74 -13.17
N GLY A 86 8.30 11.95 -12.24
CA GLY A 86 6.98 12.19 -11.64
C GLY A 86 6.97 13.28 -10.57
N MET A 87 8.14 13.83 -10.17
CA MET A 87 8.20 14.90 -9.15
C MET A 87 8.31 16.27 -9.84
N PRO A 88 7.24 17.08 -9.88
CA PRO A 88 7.28 18.39 -10.48
C PRO A 88 8.12 19.35 -9.62
N MET A 89 9.33 19.65 -10.08
CA MET A 89 10.20 20.65 -9.48
C MET A 89 10.08 21.97 -10.24
N PRO A 90 10.00 23.12 -9.56
CA PRO A 90 9.92 24.43 -10.24
C PRO A 90 11.17 24.77 -11.05
N MET A 91 12.29 24.13 -10.77
CA MET A 91 13.52 24.22 -11.55
C MET A 91 14.15 22.84 -11.74
N PRO A 92 14.69 22.53 -12.94
CA PRO A 92 15.41 21.28 -13.15
C PRO A 92 16.67 21.29 -12.27
N VAL A 93 16.77 20.31 -11.38
CA VAL A 93 17.96 20.12 -10.55
C VAL A 93 18.99 19.35 -11.36
N PRO A 94 20.19 19.91 -11.61
CA PRO A 94 21.24 19.21 -12.31
C PRO A 94 21.60 17.89 -11.62
N VAL A 95 21.81 16.83 -12.39
CA VAL A 95 22.11 15.48 -11.88
C VAL A 95 23.30 15.47 -10.90
N LEU A 96 24.27 16.35 -11.16
CA LEU A 96 25.46 16.50 -10.29
C LEU A 96 25.09 16.99 -8.88
N LEU A 97 24.10 17.86 -8.73
CA LEU A 97 23.60 18.34 -7.43
C LEU A 97 22.79 17.25 -6.70
N GLN A 98 22.13 16.39 -7.44
CA GLN A 98 21.38 15.25 -6.86
C GLN A 98 22.30 14.22 -6.22
N ALA A 99 23.52 14.10 -6.71
CA ALA A 99 24.55 13.17 -6.18
C ALA A 99 25.22 13.67 -4.90
N LEU A 100 24.98 14.91 -4.46
CA LEU A 100 25.57 15.45 -3.24
C LEU A 100 25.02 14.73 -2.00
N PRO A 101 25.90 14.22 -1.11
CA PRO A 101 25.48 13.57 0.12
C PRO A 101 24.67 14.56 0.99
N GLY A 102 23.52 14.12 1.50
CA GLY A 102 22.65 14.93 2.36
C GLY A 102 21.53 15.70 1.64
N MET A 103 21.56 15.85 0.32
CA MET A 103 20.53 16.54 -0.45
C MET A 103 19.15 15.85 -0.26
N GLN A 104 19.11 14.53 -0.32
CA GLN A 104 17.87 13.77 -0.15
C GLN A 104 17.29 13.92 1.28
N LYS A 105 18.16 13.95 2.31
CA LYS A 105 17.72 14.22 3.70
C LYS A 105 17.13 15.61 3.84
N MET A 106 17.78 16.62 3.26
CA MET A 106 17.27 18.01 3.29
C MET A 106 15.90 18.10 2.63
N MET A 107 15.71 17.50 1.46
CA MET A 107 14.43 17.48 0.75
C MET A 107 13.35 16.73 1.55
N THR A 108 13.72 15.64 2.21
CA THR A 108 12.81 14.90 3.09
C THR A 108 12.32 15.76 4.27
N VAL A 109 13.23 16.51 4.90
CA VAL A 109 12.88 17.44 5.98
C VAL A 109 11.95 18.55 5.48
N MET A 110 12.26 19.16 4.33
CA MET A 110 11.40 20.17 3.72
C MET A 110 10.01 19.63 3.39
N MET A 111 9.92 18.41 2.84
CA MET A 111 8.65 17.77 2.52
C MET A 111 7.83 17.52 3.81
N LYS A 112 8.44 16.93 4.84
CA LYS A 112 7.80 16.69 6.14
C LYS A 112 7.30 18.00 6.78
N GLN A 113 8.08 19.08 6.72
CA GLN A 113 7.67 20.40 7.22
C GLN A 113 6.49 20.97 6.42
N LYS A 114 6.51 20.86 5.10
CA LYS A 114 5.41 21.31 4.24
C LYS A 114 4.12 20.54 4.51
N MET A 115 4.21 19.23 4.66
CA MET A 115 3.07 18.38 5.02
C MET A 115 2.49 18.78 6.37
N LYS A 116 3.33 18.93 7.39
CA LYS A 116 2.92 19.37 8.72
C LYS A 116 2.27 20.76 8.70
N ALA A 117 2.82 21.72 7.95
CA ALA A 117 2.25 23.05 7.79
C ALA A 117 0.88 23.06 7.10
N LYS A 118 0.58 22.04 6.30
CA LYS A 118 -0.70 21.85 5.62
C LYS A 118 -1.68 20.95 6.39
N GLY A 119 -1.30 20.50 7.59
CA GLY A 119 -2.15 19.63 8.41
C GLY A 119 -2.29 18.21 7.87
N VAL A 120 -1.35 17.75 7.03
CA VAL A 120 -1.32 16.36 6.56
C VAL A 120 -0.82 15.49 7.70
N ALA A 121 -1.56 14.43 8.02
CA ALA A 121 -1.19 13.44 9.03
C ALA A 121 0.18 12.81 8.71
N SER A 122 0.94 12.40 9.71
CA SER A 122 2.17 11.67 9.48
C SER A 122 1.88 10.28 8.89
N LEU A 123 2.89 9.66 8.32
CA LEU A 123 2.73 8.31 7.75
C LEU A 123 2.48 7.28 8.87
N GLU A 124 3.11 7.50 10.01
CA GLU A 124 2.91 6.74 11.24
C GLU A 124 1.45 6.83 11.70
N ASP A 125 0.89 8.04 11.78
CA ASP A 125 -0.52 8.26 12.18
C ASP A 125 -1.50 7.57 11.22
N LEU A 126 -1.23 7.65 9.90
CA LEU A 126 -2.08 7.00 8.89
C LEU A 126 -2.02 5.47 8.98
N ARG A 127 -0.83 4.92 9.26
CA ARG A 127 -0.67 3.49 9.47
C ARG A 127 -1.43 3.03 10.72
N ASP A 128 -1.25 3.75 11.80
CA ASP A 128 -1.90 3.42 13.08
C ASP A 128 -3.42 3.53 12.94
N LEU A 129 -3.92 4.53 12.19
CA LEU A 129 -5.34 4.62 11.83
C LEU A 129 -5.82 3.40 11.02
N CYS A 130 -5.00 2.87 10.10
CA CYS A 130 -5.32 1.66 9.38
C CYS A 130 -5.41 0.44 10.32
N LEU A 131 -4.51 0.33 11.31
CA LEU A 131 -4.58 -0.74 12.32
C LEU A 131 -5.84 -0.62 13.18
N GLU A 132 -6.18 0.58 13.63
CA GLU A 132 -7.41 0.83 14.40
C GLU A 132 -8.67 0.52 13.59
N ALA A 133 -8.62 0.70 12.28
CA ALA A 133 -9.70 0.38 11.35
C ALA A 133 -9.71 -1.09 10.86
N GLU A 134 -8.95 -1.96 11.54
CA GLU A 134 -8.87 -3.41 11.25
C GLU A 134 -8.40 -3.73 9.82
N VAL A 135 -7.61 -2.85 9.19
CA VAL A 135 -6.97 -3.14 7.91
C VAL A 135 -5.93 -4.25 8.11
N ARG A 136 -6.08 -5.35 7.37
CA ARG A 136 -5.12 -6.45 7.41
C ARG A 136 -3.83 -6.05 6.71
N MET A 137 -2.72 -6.10 7.43
CA MET A 137 -1.38 -5.79 6.91
C MET A 137 -0.55 -7.06 6.80
N ILE A 138 -0.23 -7.46 5.58
CA ILE A 138 0.53 -8.67 5.29
C ILE A 138 1.92 -8.32 4.80
N ALA A 139 2.94 -8.81 5.49
CA ALA A 139 4.32 -8.79 5.07
C ALA A 139 4.65 -10.02 4.22
N CYS A 140 5.20 -9.81 3.02
CA CYS A 140 5.64 -10.90 2.15
C CYS A 140 6.79 -11.68 2.80
N GLN A 141 6.50 -12.92 3.25
CA GLN A 141 7.49 -13.78 3.91
C GLN A 141 8.76 -13.97 3.06
N MET A 142 8.59 -14.22 1.76
CA MET A 142 9.74 -14.38 0.86
C MET A 142 10.66 -13.15 0.86
N THR A 143 10.10 -11.96 0.99
CA THR A 143 10.90 -10.73 1.01
C THR A 143 11.58 -10.53 2.37
N VAL A 144 10.90 -10.88 3.46
CA VAL A 144 11.49 -10.87 4.81
C VAL A 144 12.71 -11.77 4.84
N ASP A 145 12.58 -12.99 4.31
CA ASP A 145 13.67 -13.97 4.25
C ASP A 145 14.80 -13.52 3.31
N LEU A 146 14.45 -12.96 2.13
CA LEU A 146 15.41 -12.49 1.13
C LEU A 146 16.33 -11.36 1.66
N PHE A 147 15.74 -10.44 2.42
CA PHE A 147 16.46 -9.29 2.98
C PHE A 147 16.94 -9.53 4.42
N GLU A 148 16.77 -10.75 4.94
CA GLU A 148 17.17 -11.13 6.31
C GLU A 148 16.66 -10.10 7.34
N MET A 149 15.38 -9.65 7.17
CA MET A 149 14.80 -8.60 8.01
C MET A 149 14.42 -9.14 9.38
N ASP A 150 14.82 -8.43 10.43
CA ASP A 150 14.40 -8.80 11.79
C ASP A 150 12.91 -8.47 11.98
N THR A 151 12.11 -9.50 12.23
CA THR A 151 10.68 -9.36 12.49
C THR A 151 10.36 -8.56 13.74
N ALA A 152 11.28 -8.47 14.70
CA ALA A 152 11.13 -7.64 15.90
C ALA A 152 11.11 -6.13 15.59
N GLU A 153 11.61 -5.71 14.42
CA GLU A 153 11.55 -4.32 13.97
C GLU A 153 10.20 -3.91 13.41
N PHE A 154 9.32 -4.86 13.09
CA PHE A 154 7.99 -4.57 12.56
C PHE A 154 7.00 -4.25 13.69
N ILE A 155 5.97 -3.49 13.34
CA ILE A 155 4.84 -3.19 14.24
C ILE A 155 4.10 -4.47 14.59
N ASP A 156 3.40 -4.45 15.72
CA ASP A 156 2.54 -5.55 16.12
C ASP A 156 1.29 -5.60 15.21
N GLY A 157 0.72 -6.80 15.03
CA GLY A 157 -0.47 -7.00 14.19
C GLY A 157 -0.16 -7.24 12.70
N VAL A 158 1.11 -7.32 12.30
CA VAL A 158 1.50 -7.72 10.94
C VAL A 158 1.42 -9.23 10.79
N GLU A 159 0.73 -9.67 9.75
CA GLU A 159 0.70 -11.08 9.35
C GLU A 159 1.84 -11.36 8.36
N TYR A 160 2.42 -12.56 8.43
CA TYR A 160 3.48 -12.99 7.51
C TYR A 160 2.93 -14.06 6.60
N ALA A 161 2.85 -13.78 5.31
CA ALA A 161 2.30 -14.73 4.35
C ALA A 161 2.94 -14.59 2.96
N GLY A 162 2.70 -15.59 2.12
CA GLY A 162 3.10 -15.60 0.73
C GLY A 162 2.03 -15.03 -0.19
N ALA A 163 2.36 -14.88 -1.48
CA ALA A 163 1.44 -14.40 -2.50
C ALA A 163 0.15 -15.23 -2.63
N ALA A 164 0.19 -16.53 -2.27
CA ALA A 164 -0.99 -17.39 -2.32
C ALA A 164 -2.09 -16.90 -1.36
N ALA A 165 -1.74 -16.57 -0.12
CA ALA A 165 -2.68 -16.04 0.86
C ALA A 165 -3.28 -14.71 0.41
N PHE A 166 -2.45 -13.82 -0.17
CA PHE A 166 -2.95 -12.58 -0.76
C PHE A 166 -3.97 -12.84 -1.89
N PHE A 167 -3.74 -13.81 -2.76
CA PHE A 167 -4.66 -14.11 -3.85
C PHE A 167 -5.97 -14.76 -3.40
N GLU A 168 -6.01 -15.39 -2.24
CA GLU A 168 -7.27 -15.87 -1.63
C GLU A 168 -8.20 -14.68 -1.35
N PHE A 169 -7.68 -13.60 -0.79
CA PHE A 169 -8.45 -12.38 -0.54
C PHE A 169 -8.66 -11.56 -1.83
N ALA A 170 -7.60 -11.31 -2.59
CA ALA A 170 -7.66 -10.49 -3.81
C ALA A 170 -8.57 -11.09 -4.90
N GLY A 171 -8.69 -12.42 -4.94
CA GLY A 171 -9.59 -13.12 -5.88
C GLY A 171 -11.07 -12.87 -5.63
N GLU A 172 -11.44 -12.47 -4.42
CA GLU A 172 -12.79 -12.10 -4.02
C GLU A 172 -12.98 -10.58 -3.90
N SER A 173 -11.93 -9.79 -4.12
CA SER A 173 -11.97 -8.34 -3.94
C SER A 173 -12.65 -7.63 -5.11
N ASP A 174 -13.46 -6.61 -4.80
CA ASP A 174 -14.09 -5.74 -5.80
C ASP A 174 -13.07 -4.83 -6.47
N ILE A 175 -12.03 -4.44 -5.74
CA ILE A 175 -10.97 -3.56 -6.19
C ILE A 175 -9.62 -4.16 -5.81
N CYS A 176 -8.69 -4.19 -6.77
CA CYS A 176 -7.30 -4.57 -6.53
C CYS A 176 -6.39 -3.49 -7.09
N LEU A 177 -5.49 -2.95 -6.27
CA LEU A 177 -4.56 -1.87 -6.61
C LEU A 177 -3.11 -2.31 -6.44
N PHE A 178 -2.27 -1.92 -7.38
CA PHE A 178 -0.83 -2.09 -7.32
C PHE A 178 -0.14 -0.72 -7.23
N ILE A 179 0.64 -0.47 -6.14
CA ILE A 179 1.27 0.81 -5.79
C ILE A 179 2.77 0.65 -5.54
#